data_d1c17ad46ec478295424d941530a458b
#
_entry.id   d1c17ad46ec478295424d941530a458b
#
_cell.length_a   1.000
_cell.length_b   1.000
_cell.length_c   1.000
_cell.angle_alpha   90.00
_cell.angle_beta   90.00
_cell.angle_gamma   90.00
#
_symmetry.space_group_name_H-M   'P 1'
#
loop_
_entity.id
_entity.type
_entity.pdbx_description
1 polymer ?
#
loop_
_entity_poly.entity_id
_entity_poly.type
_entity_poly.pdbx_seq_one_letter_code
_entity_poly.pdbx_strand_id
1 'polypeptide(L)'
;VVKVSGTEINKLKNEMYQMVVSDIEIHKESINTDDAVTLFHDLGMTDKEKLFRYRRSSRVNIYELDHYMDYFYGFMVPSTGYLRYYDVIPYADGFMLQFPDKNTREVAPFVPAEKLFHTLKTSRDWGKMLEIDTIGALNDAIAAGKTQQMILTQEALFEERIGRLAETGNSL
;
A
#
# COMPACT_ATOMS: atom_id res chain seq x y z
N VAL A 1 2.06 -5.36 -18.01
CA VAL A 1 1.68 -5.79 -16.63
C VAL A 1 2.03 -7.26 -16.53
N VAL A 2 2.93 -7.62 -15.62
CA VAL A 2 3.28 -9.03 -15.36
C VAL A 2 2.12 -9.63 -14.56
N LYS A 3 1.43 -10.60 -15.14
CA LYS A 3 0.36 -11.32 -14.47
C LYS A 3 0.97 -12.36 -13.52
N VAL A 4 0.59 -12.30 -12.25
CA VAL A 4 1.06 -13.28 -11.24
C VAL A 4 0.44 -14.63 -11.54
N SER A 5 1.27 -15.65 -11.72
CA SER A 5 0.83 -17.03 -12.00
C SER A 5 0.34 -17.73 -10.73
N GLY A 6 -0.50 -18.77 -10.89
CA GLY A 6 -0.93 -19.59 -9.76
C GLY A 6 0.24 -20.28 -9.05
N THR A 7 1.30 -20.60 -9.77
CA THR A 7 2.53 -21.20 -9.19
C THR A 7 3.25 -20.20 -8.27
N GLU A 8 3.34 -18.93 -8.69
CA GLU A 8 3.94 -17.86 -7.87
C GLU A 8 3.13 -17.59 -6.60
N ILE A 9 1.80 -17.62 -6.70
CA ILE A 9 0.91 -17.49 -5.53
C ILE A 9 1.09 -18.63 -4.56
N ASN A 10 1.17 -19.88 -5.06
CA ASN A 10 1.42 -21.03 -4.20
C ASN A 10 2.79 -20.97 -3.52
N LYS A 11 3.81 -20.50 -4.24
CA LYS A 11 5.14 -20.27 -3.67
C LYS A 11 5.06 -19.20 -2.56
N LEU A 12 4.41 -18.08 -2.83
CA LEU A 12 4.21 -17.01 -1.83
C LEU A 12 3.49 -17.54 -0.58
N LYS A 13 2.39 -18.27 -0.75
CA LYS A 13 1.68 -18.91 0.38
C LYS A 13 2.59 -19.79 1.21
N ASN A 14 3.40 -20.61 0.55
CA ASN A 14 4.31 -21.52 1.24
C ASN A 14 5.40 -20.77 2.00
N GLU A 15 6.01 -19.74 1.41
CA GLU A 15 7.02 -18.92 2.08
C GLU A 15 6.42 -18.19 3.29
N MET A 16 5.25 -17.57 3.15
CA MET A 16 4.55 -16.94 4.27
C MET A 16 4.22 -17.94 5.37
N TYR A 17 3.78 -19.16 5.02
CA TYR A 17 3.51 -20.23 5.98
C TYR A 17 4.78 -20.63 6.73
N GLN A 18 5.91 -20.79 6.03
CA GLN A 18 7.20 -21.12 6.66
C GLN A 18 7.64 -20.01 7.62
N MET A 19 7.48 -18.73 7.25
CA MET A 19 7.78 -17.61 8.16
C MET A 19 6.93 -17.67 9.44
N VAL A 20 5.64 -17.99 9.33
CA VAL A 20 4.74 -18.14 10.49
C VAL A 20 5.14 -19.31 11.37
N VAL A 21 5.48 -20.47 10.78
CA VAL A 21 5.91 -21.67 11.52
C VAL A 21 7.27 -21.45 12.20
N SER A 22 8.15 -20.71 11.56
CA SER A 22 9.48 -20.38 12.10
C SER A 22 9.42 -19.38 13.26
N ASP A 23 8.29 -18.74 13.48
CA ASP A 23 8.05 -17.78 14.56
C ASP A 23 9.14 -16.71 14.67
N ILE A 24 9.46 -16.07 13.53
CA ILE A 24 10.54 -15.09 13.40
C ILE A 24 10.17 -13.85 14.22
N GLU A 25 11.09 -13.39 15.07
CA GLU A 25 10.91 -12.18 15.88
C GLU A 25 10.81 -10.93 15.00
N ILE A 26 9.94 -9.99 15.38
CA ILE A 26 9.79 -8.68 14.76
C ILE A 26 10.38 -7.64 15.70
N HIS A 27 11.56 -7.14 15.38
CA HIS A 27 12.25 -6.14 16.16
C HIS A 27 11.71 -4.75 15.90
N LYS A 28 11.53 -3.98 16.97
CA LYS A 28 11.11 -2.59 16.89
C LYS A 28 12.21 -1.69 17.41
N GLU A 29 12.61 -0.73 16.61
CA GLU A 29 13.53 0.33 16.99
C GLU A 29 12.90 1.71 16.75
N SER A 30 13.21 2.67 17.62
CA SER A 30 12.83 4.07 17.43
C SER A 30 14.07 4.87 17.08
N ILE A 31 14.13 5.38 15.85
CA ILE A 31 15.27 6.14 15.33
C ILE A 31 14.90 7.61 15.09
N ASN A 32 15.88 8.49 14.87
CA ASN A 32 15.62 9.85 14.44
C ASN A 32 15.05 9.87 13.02
N THR A 33 14.22 10.86 12.71
CA THR A 33 13.60 10.97 11.38
C THR A 33 14.64 11.19 10.28
N ASP A 34 15.71 11.93 10.55
CA ASP A 34 16.79 12.15 9.59
C ASP A 34 17.56 10.85 9.30
N ASP A 35 17.78 10.01 10.33
CA ASP A 35 18.38 8.69 10.17
C ASP A 35 17.46 7.76 9.35
N ALA A 36 16.13 7.88 9.53
CA ALA A 36 15.17 7.12 8.72
C ALA A 36 15.18 7.55 7.24
N VAL A 37 15.35 8.85 6.93
CA VAL A 37 15.53 9.32 5.55
C VAL A 37 16.74 8.65 4.91
N THR A 38 17.87 8.62 5.63
CA THR A 38 19.10 7.96 5.15
C THR A 38 18.90 6.46 4.99
N LEU A 39 18.28 5.79 5.97
CA LEU A 39 17.96 4.36 5.90
C LEU A 39 17.14 4.01 4.65
N PHE A 40 16.05 4.74 4.40
CA PHE A 40 15.19 4.46 3.24
C PHE A 40 15.84 4.82 1.91
N HIS A 41 16.74 5.82 1.90
CA HIS A 41 17.58 6.09 0.74
C HIS A 41 18.49 4.89 0.42
N ASP A 42 19.21 4.38 1.41
CA ASP A 42 20.17 3.28 1.26
C ASP A 42 19.48 1.96 0.88
N LEU A 43 18.25 1.76 1.35
CA LEU A 43 17.40 0.64 0.97
C LEU A 43 16.74 0.80 -0.42
N GLY A 44 16.93 1.94 -1.10
CA GLY A 44 16.31 2.24 -2.39
C GLY A 44 14.79 2.48 -2.33
N MET A 45 14.25 2.73 -1.15
CA MET A 45 12.81 2.99 -0.92
C MET A 45 12.51 4.49 -1.08
N THR A 46 12.60 4.99 -2.30
CA THR A 46 12.52 6.42 -2.64
C THR A 46 11.21 7.08 -2.26
N ASP A 47 10.10 6.35 -2.28
CA ASP A 47 8.78 6.82 -1.83
C ASP A 47 8.77 7.13 -0.33
N LYS A 48 9.40 6.30 0.48
CA LYS A 48 9.54 6.46 1.93
C LYS A 48 10.56 7.53 2.30
N GLU A 49 11.69 7.57 1.62
CA GLU A 49 12.68 8.65 1.73
C GLU A 49 11.99 10.01 1.55
N LYS A 50 11.25 10.19 0.46
CA LYS A 50 10.49 11.42 0.19
C LYS A 50 9.43 11.70 1.25
N LEU A 51 8.71 10.68 1.71
CA LEU A 51 7.70 10.83 2.76
C LEU A 51 8.31 11.37 4.05
N PHE A 52 9.45 10.83 4.49
CA PHE A 52 10.08 11.20 5.76
C PHE A 52 10.76 12.56 5.72
N ARG A 53 11.20 13.07 4.57
CA ARG A 53 11.73 14.43 4.42
C ARG A 53 10.76 15.52 4.89
N TYR A 54 9.44 15.29 4.80
CA TYR A 54 8.40 16.24 5.19
C TYR A 54 7.80 15.96 6.56
N ARG A 55 8.30 14.94 7.25
CA ARG A 55 7.75 14.55 8.55
C ARG A 55 8.22 15.47 9.66
N ARG A 56 7.26 15.98 10.47
CA ARG A 56 7.56 16.89 11.59
C ARG A 56 7.95 16.17 12.89
N SER A 57 7.68 14.87 13.00
CA SER A 57 8.08 14.09 14.18
C SER A 57 9.59 13.90 14.18
N SER A 58 10.23 14.09 15.32
CA SER A 58 11.67 13.89 15.48
C SER A 58 12.09 12.41 15.48
N ARG A 59 11.14 11.50 15.72
CA ARG A 59 11.40 10.06 15.79
C ARG A 59 10.36 9.26 15.01
N VAL A 60 10.79 8.09 14.53
CA VAL A 60 9.97 7.12 13.80
C VAL A 60 10.27 5.70 14.31
N ASN A 61 9.24 4.85 14.33
CA ASN A 61 9.41 3.44 14.65
C ASN A 61 9.69 2.67 13.37
N ILE A 62 10.84 2.01 13.34
CA ILE A 62 11.22 1.04 12.32
C ILE A 62 10.99 -0.35 12.90
N TYR A 63 10.48 -1.23 12.06
CA TYR A 63 10.32 -2.65 12.36
C TYR A 63 11.19 -3.45 11.40
N GLU A 64 11.91 -4.40 11.95
CA GLU A 64 12.76 -5.32 11.23
C GLU A 64 12.19 -6.73 11.35
N LEU A 65 12.06 -7.38 10.21
CA LEU A 65 11.70 -8.78 10.09
C LEU A 65 12.74 -9.47 9.21
N ASP A 66 13.56 -10.33 9.81
CA ASP A 66 14.73 -10.92 9.18
C ASP A 66 15.68 -9.82 8.67
N HIS A 67 15.78 -9.61 7.37
CA HIS A 67 16.60 -8.56 6.76
C HIS A 67 15.77 -7.43 6.13
N TYR A 68 14.46 -7.44 6.32
CA TYR A 68 13.55 -6.45 5.75
C TYR A 68 13.19 -5.42 6.81
N MET A 69 13.43 -4.15 6.51
CA MET A 69 13.11 -3.03 7.37
C MET A 69 12.02 -2.16 6.76
N ASP A 70 11.05 -1.77 7.59
CA ASP A 70 10.01 -0.82 7.21
C ASP A 70 9.51 -0.04 8.43
N TYR A 71 8.80 1.06 8.20
CA TYR A 71 8.16 1.81 9.28
C TYR A 71 6.70 1.37 9.49
N PHE A 72 6.22 1.51 10.71
CA PHE A 72 4.81 1.34 11.01
C PHE A 72 4.38 2.25 12.16
N TYR A 73 3.20 2.88 12.03
CA TYR A 73 2.68 3.83 13.02
C TYR A 73 2.06 3.19 14.25
N GLY A 74 1.63 1.94 14.12
CA GLY A 74 0.97 1.20 15.17
C GLY A 74 1.89 0.26 15.92
N PHE A 75 1.26 -0.72 16.55
CA PHE A 75 1.95 -1.84 17.18
C PHE A 75 1.89 -3.04 16.26
N MET A 76 3.02 -3.69 16.04
CA MET A 76 3.08 -5.01 15.42
C MET A 76 3.09 -6.09 16.50
N VAL A 77 2.75 -7.30 16.09
CA VAL A 77 2.93 -8.49 16.93
C VAL A 77 4.41 -8.76 17.17
N PRO A 78 4.79 -9.44 18.27
CA PRO A 78 6.19 -9.68 18.59
C PRO A 78 6.92 -10.60 17.60
N SER A 79 6.18 -11.49 16.93
CA SER A 79 6.74 -12.45 16.00
C SER A 79 5.71 -12.90 14.94
N THR A 80 6.20 -13.52 13.90
CA THR A 80 5.36 -14.03 12.80
C THR A 80 4.42 -15.16 13.22
N GLY A 81 4.73 -15.88 14.30
CA GLY A 81 3.90 -16.97 14.83
C GLY A 81 2.49 -16.54 15.27
N TYR A 82 2.26 -15.24 15.48
CA TYR A 82 0.93 -14.69 15.76
C TYR A 82 0.07 -14.55 14.50
N LEU A 83 0.67 -14.55 13.30
CA LEU A 83 0.00 -14.29 12.02
C LEU A 83 -0.53 -15.59 11.36
N ARG A 84 -1.32 -16.37 12.08
CA ARG A 84 -1.75 -17.73 11.67
C ARG A 84 -2.94 -17.76 10.72
N TYR A 85 -3.72 -16.69 10.69
CA TYR A 85 -5.00 -16.65 10.00
C TYR A 85 -4.96 -15.64 8.87
N TYR A 86 -4.74 -16.12 7.65
CA TYR A 86 -4.78 -15.33 6.43
C TYR A 86 -5.01 -16.24 5.24
N ASP A 87 -5.36 -15.68 4.10
CA ASP A 87 -5.30 -16.37 2.81
C ASP A 87 -4.75 -15.43 1.73
N VAL A 88 -4.13 -15.99 0.71
CA VAL A 88 -3.63 -15.29 -0.47
C VAL A 88 -4.35 -15.85 -1.68
N ILE A 89 -5.17 -15.04 -2.34
CA ILE A 89 -6.08 -15.46 -3.40
C ILE A 89 -5.69 -14.76 -4.69
N PRO A 90 -5.57 -15.47 -5.84
CA PRO A 90 -5.37 -14.83 -7.13
C PRO A 90 -6.53 -13.87 -7.42
N TYR A 91 -6.23 -12.62 -7.79
CA TYR A 91 -7.24 -11.66 -8.15
C TYR A 91 -6.74 -10.68 -9.21
N ALA A 92 -7.47 -10.54 -10.30
CA ALA A 92 -7.08 -9.75 -11.47
C ALA A 92 -5.65 -10.10 -11.97
N ASP A 93 -4.77 -9.11 -12.06
CA ASP A 93 -3.38 -9.30 -12.49
C ASP A 93 -2.40 -9.57 -11.32
N GLY A 94 -2.91 -9.70 -10.10
CA GLY A 94 -2.12 -9.88 -8.89
C GLY A 94 -2.75 -10.88 -7.92
N PHE A 95 -2.76 -10.50 -6.65
CA PHE A 95 -3.37 -11.30 -5.58
C PHE A 95 -4.04 -10.40 -4.54
N MET A 96 -4.94 -11.02 -3.78
CA MET A 96 -5.58 -10.42 -2.60
C MET A 96 -5.06 -11.14 -1.35
N LEU A 97 -4.54 -10.37 -0.39
CA LEU A 97 -4.26 -10.86 0.95
C LEU A 97 -5.51 -10.66 1.81
N GLN A 98 -6.06 -11.75 2.29
CA GLN A 98 -7.28 -11.75 3.08
C GLN A 98 -6.97 -12.00 4.54
N PHE A 99 -7.52 -11.15 5.42
CA PHE A 99 -7.37 -11.25 6.86
C PHE A 99 -8.58 -11.92 7.50
N PRO A 100 -8.43 -12.46 8.73
CA PRO A 100 -9.54 -13.06 9.45
C PRO A 100 -10.55 -12.00 9.90
N ASP A 101 -11.79 -12.42 10.03
CA ASP A 101 -12.81 -11.64 10.74
C ASP A 101 -12.44 -11.49 12.22
N LYS A 102 -12.61 -10.30 12.78
CA LYS A 102 -12.21 -9.97 14.16
C LYS A 102 -13.01 -10.74 15.22
N ASN A 103 -14.20 -11.24 14.92
CA ASN A 103 -15.06 -11.90 15.88
C ASN A 103 -14.91 -13.43 15.82
N THR A 104 -14.87 -14.00 14.61
CA THR A 104 -14.80 -15.44 14.39
C THR A 104 -13.37 -15.96 14.33
N ARG A 105 -12.38 -15.10 14.02
CA ARG A 105 -11.00 -15.45 13.73
C ARG A 105 -10.85 -16.40 12.53
N GLU A 106 -11.87 -16.49 11.70
CA GLU A 106 -11.86 -17.27 10.46
C GLU A 106 -11.68 -16.38 9.27
N VAL A 107 -10.98 -16.87 8.26
CA VAL A 107 -10.87 -16.20 6.96
C VAL A 107 -12.13 -16.50 6.18
N ALA A 108 -13.00 -15.50 6.01
CA ALA A 108 -14.24 -15.64 5.27
C ALA A 108 -13.99 -15.99 3.80
N PRO A 109 -14.94 -16.66 3.11
CA PRO A 109 -14.83 -16.85 1.66
C PRO A 109 -14.68 -15.51 0.94
N PHE A 110 -13.75 -15.46 -0.04
CA PHE A 110 -13.50 -14.25 -0.80
C PHE A 110 -14.68 -13.91 -1.71
N VAL A 111 -15.18 -12.69 -1.59
CA VAL A 111 -16.20 -12.14 -2.47
C VAL A 111 -15.60 -10.97 -3.24
N PRO A 112 -15.46 -11.08 -4.58
CA PRO A 112 -14.91 -10.01 -5.40
C PRO A 112 -15.74 -8.73 -5.33
N ALA A 113 -15.09 -7.60 -5.07
CA ALA A 113 -15.69 -6.27 -5.12
C ALA A 113 -15.22 -5.54 -6.40
N GLU A 114 -15.65 -6.00 -7.57
CA GLU A 114 -15.15 -5.56 -8.88
C GLU A 114 -15.28 -4.05 -9.08
N LYS A 115 -16.44 -3.45 -8.75
CA LYS A 115 -16.65 -2.01 -8.87
C LYS A 115 -15.65 -1.21 -8.03
N LEU A 116 -15.42 -1.63 -6.79
CA LEU A 116 -14.45 -0.99 -5.90
C LEU A 116 -13.03 -1.15 -6.47
N PHE A 117 -12.67 -2.35 -6.91
CA PHE A 117 -11.35 -2.62 -7.50
C PHE A 117 -11.09 -1.72 -8.72
N HIS A 118 -12.04 -1.64 -9.66
CA HIS A 118 -11.90 -0.78 -10.82
C HIS A 118 -11.79 0.70 -10.47
N THR A 119 -12.55 1.16 -9.49
CA THR A 119 -12.47 2.56 -9.01
C THR A 119 -11.11 2.87 -8.41
N LEU A 120 -10.58 1.99 -7.55
CA LEU A 120 -9.26 2.16 -6.94
C LEU A 120 -8.14 2.08 -7.98
N LYS A 121 -8.24 1.16 -8.96
CA LYS A 121 -7.28 1.05 -10.06
C LYS A 121 -7.25 2.32 -10.88
N THR A 122 -8.40 2.85 -11.29
CA THR A 122 -8.51 4.10 -12.06
C THR A 122 -7.90 5.27 -11.29
N SER A 123 -8.20 5.40 -10.00
CA SER A 123 -7.65 6.46 -9.15
C SER A 123 -6.12 6.38 -9.05
N ARG A 124 -5.58 5.17 -8.91
CA ARG A 124 -4.13 4.95 -8.89
C ARG A 124 -3.47 5.28 -10.24
N ASP A 125 -4.11 4.90 -11.35
CA ASP A 125 -3.60 5.18 -12.69
C ASP A 125 -3.57 6.70 -12.95
N TRP A 126 -4.53 7.45 -12.44
CA TRP A 126 -4.52 8.92 -12.46
C TRP A 126 -3.37 9.50 -11.62
N GLY A 127 -3.15 8.98 -10.41
CA GLY A 127 -2.02 9.39 -9.58
C GLY A 127 -0.69 9.22 -10.30
N LYS A 128 -0.52 8.11 -11.02
CA LYS A 128 0.68 7.85 -11.84
C LYS A 128 0.82 8.82 -13.01
N MET A 129 -0.26 9.09 -13.76
CA MET A 129 -0.23 10.04 -14.87
C MET A 129 0.14 11.46 -14.40
N LEU A 130 -0.25 11.83 -13.20
CA LEU A 130 0.03 13.12 -12.59
C LEU A 130 1.38 13.16 -11.86
N GLU A 131 2.11 12.05 -11.81
CA GLU A 131 3.36 11.89 -11.05
C GLU A 131 3.21 12.19 -9.54
N ILE A 132 2.01 11.92 -8.99
CA ILE A 132 1.63 12.08 -7.57
C ILE A 132 1.03 10.80 -7.00
N ASP A 133 1.56 9.66 -7.37
CA ASP A 133 1.07 8.33 -6.98
C ASP A 133 1.49 7.92 -5.56
N THR A 134 2.33 8.72 -4.91
CA THR A 134 2.74 8.53 -3.51
C THR A 134 2.59 9.83 -2.71
N ILE A 135 2.44 9.70 -1.39
CA ILE A 135 2.38 10.88 -0.49
C ILE A 135 3.68 11.68 -0.55
N GLY A 136 4.83 11.03 -0.70
CA GLY A 136 6.11 11.71 -0.88
C GLY A 136 6.12 12.57 -2.15
N ALA A 137 5.66 12.04 -3.28
CA ALA A 137 5.55 12.79 -4.54
C ALA A 137 4.56 13.95 -4.43
N LEU A 138 3.42 13.74 -3.73
CA LEU A 138 2.46 14.81 -3.45
C LEU A 138 3.10 15.94 -2.64
N ASN A 139 3.85 15.62 -1.59
CA ASN A 139 4.55 16.61 -0.78
C ASN A 139 5.61 17.38 -1.58
N ASP A 140 6.38 16.69 -2.43
CA ASP A 140 7.32 17.33 -3.35
C ASP A 140 6.62 18.35 -4.27
N ALA A 141 5.46 17.97 -4.85
CA ALA A 141 4.68 18.84 -5.72
C ALA A 141 4.11 20.06 -4.97
N ILE A 142 3.66 19.88 -3.73
CA ILE A 142 3.20 20.99 -2.86
C ILE A 142 4.36 21.94 -2.55
N ALA A 143 5.52 21.41 -2.18
CA ALA A 143 6.71 22.21 -1.89
C ALA A 143 7.21 22.97 -3.14
N ALA A 144 7.02 22.41 -4.34
CA ALA A 144 7.30 23.05 -5.61
C ALA A 144 6.24 24.10 -6.06
N GLY A 145 5.23 24.39 -5.24
CA GLY A 145 4.18 25.37 -5.52
C GLY A 145 3.14 24.94 -6.56
N LYS A 146 3.05 23.64 -6.88
CA LYS A 146 2.13 23.07 -7.90
C LYS A 146 0.71 22.82 -7.39
N THR A 147 0.39 23.19 -6.16
CA THR A 147 -0.89 22.89 -5.49
C THR A 147 -2.10 23.34 -6.30
N GLN A 148 -2.10 24.57 -6.78
CA GLN A 148 -3.24 25.12 -7.54
C GLN A 148 -3.45 24.37 -8.87
N GLN A 149 -2.38 24.07 -9.58
CA GLN A 149 -2.45 23.29 -10.82
C GLN A 149 -3.02 21.90 -10.58
N MET A 150 -2.61 21.25 -9.48
CA MET A 150 -3.10 19.93 -9.10
C MET A 150 -4.60 19.95 -8.78
N ILE A 151 -5.07 20.96 -8.04
CA ILE A 151 -6.51 21.13 -7.73
C ILE A 151 -7.31 21.29 -9.02
N LEU A 152 -6.91 22.20 -9.90
CA LEU A 152 -7.61 22.44 -11.18
C LEU A 152 -7.64 21.17 -12.05
N THR A 153 -6.55 20.40 -12.09
CA THR A 153 -6.51 19.15 -12.85
C THR A 153 -7.45 18.11 -12.25
N GLN A 154 -7.50 17.99 -10.91
CA GLN A 154 -8.42 17.07 -10.23
C GLN A 154 -9.89 17.45 -10.43
N GLU A 155 -10.20 18.74 -10.40
CA GLU A 155 -11.56 19.24 -10.67
C GLU A 155 -11.97 18.91 -12.09
N ALA A 156 -11.12 19.17 -13.10
CA ALA A 156 -11.38 18.83 -14.50
C ALA A 156 -11.62 17.34 -14.73
N LEU A 157 -10.79 16.47 -14.12
CA LEU A 157 -10.97 15.02 -14.18
C LEU A 157 -12.27 14.56 -13.50
N PHE A 158 -12.66 15.21 -12.42
CA PHE A 158 -13.89 14.91 -11.71
C PHE A 158 -15.12 15.30 -12.55
N GLU A 159 -15.12 16.48 -13.15
CA GLU A 159 -16.18 16.95 -14.06
C GLU A 159 -16.33 16.04 -15.30
N GLU A 160 -15.22 15.64 -15.91
CA GLU A 160 -15.22 14.68 -17.01
C GLU A 160 -15.90 13.35 -16.60
N ARG A 161 -15.57 12.85 -15.40
CA ARG A 161 -16.17 11.61 -14.88
C ARG A 161 -17.68 11.75 -14.65
N ILE A 162 -18.12 12.88 -14.09
CA ILE A 162 -19.56 13.15 -13.92
C ILE A 162 -20.26 13.20 -15.28
N GLY A 163 -19.66 13.89 -16.27
CA GLY A 163 -20.19 13.94 -17.63
C GLY A 163 -20.41 12.54 -18.23
N ARG A 164 -19.41 11.68 -18.15
CA ARG A 164 -19.52 10.28 -18.63
C ARG A 164 -20.63 9.48 -17.91
N LEU A 165 -20.78 9.67 -16.60
CA LEU A 165 -21.84 9.01 -15.82
C LEU A 165 -23.23 9.50 -16.23
N ALA A 166 -23.39 10.81 -16.51
CA ALA A 166 -24.64 11.38 -16.97
C ALA A 166 -25.03 10.86 -18.36
N GLU A 167 -24.07 10.74 -19.28
CA GLU A 167 -24.27 10.14 -20.61
C GLU A 167 -24.75 8.68 -20.49
N THR A 168 -24.12 7.90 -19.63
CA THR A 168 -24.49 6.49 -19.42
C THR A 168 -25.87 6.35 -18.77
N GLY A 169 -26.24 7.26 -17.86
CA GLY A 169 -27.55 7.28 -17.21
C GLY A 169 -28.71 7.68 -18.15
N ASN A 170 -28.43 8.48 -19.19
CA ASN A 170 -29.41 8.87 -20.19
C ASN A 170 -29.65 7.79 -21.28
N SER A 171 -28.87 6.70 -21.28
CA SER A 171 -28.95 5.59 -22.24
C SER A 171 -29.77 4.40 -21.70
N LEU A 172 -30.37 4.52 -20.53
CA LEU A 172 -31.28 3.57 -19.89
C LEU A 172 -32.69 4.13 -19.87
#